data_1eab476eac16d2d38ef19c7cb573dde1
#
_entry.id   1eab476eac16d2d38ef19c7cb573dde1
#
_cell.length_a   1.000
_cell.length_b   1.000
_cell.length_c   1.000
_cell.angle_alpha   90.00
_cell.angle_beta   90.00
_cell.angle_gamma   90.00
#
_symmetry.space_group_name_H-M   'P 1'
#
loop_
_entity.id
_entity.type
_entity.pdbx_description
1 polymer ?
#
loop_
_entity_poly.entity_id
_entity_poly.type
_entity_poly.pdbx_seq_one_letter_code
_entity_poly.pdbx_strand_id
1 'polypeptide(L)'
;MSATRSRLVTRIAALALSLAAAGSALSATASPAEAASGPARSSRHDAGPTCRGQGVDPDALVRYRSEVLVDAPLSAVFRTQTDVEQWPSWQAGVLTSERLDSGPLRAGSSFRWTTPVPATPSTPATTLEITSTVHQLQRNHCVRWTGPADGDGIHIDEGTHVWTFTEVRGGVLVRTEETWTGEQAEADVPTSTEALGAGLEIWLKDLKAAAESRATC
;
A
#
# COMPACT_ATOMS: atom_id res chain seq x y z
N MET A 1 -41.23 -14.85 33.31
CA MET A 1 -42.20 -14.25 32.37
C MET A 1 -41.56 -14.17 31.01
N SER A 2 -42.11 -14.96 30.10
CA SER A 2 -41.67 -15.09 28.70
C SER A 2 -42.05 -13.90 27.85
N ALA A 3 -41.21 -13.59 26.83
CA ALA A 3 -41.65 -13.06 25.54
C ALA A 3 -40.49 -13.21 24.55
N THR A 4 -40.55 -14.05 23.79
CA THR A 4 -40.70 -14.60 22.45
C THR A 4 -40.97 -13.56 21.33
N ARG A 5 -40.27 -13.80 20.20
CA ARG A 5 -40.59 -13.47 18.79
C ARG A 5 -39.90 -12.23 18.22
N SER A 6 -39.52 -12.19 16.95
CA SER A 6 -40.02 -12.91 15.75
C SER A 6 -39.01 -12.84 14.65
N ARG A 7 -38.87 -13.93 13.92
CA ARG A 7 -38.10 -14.03 12.64
C ARG A 7 -39.01 -13.49 11.52
N LEU A 8 -38.48 -12.62 10.66
CA LEU A 8 -39.11 -12.30 9.39
C LEU A 8 -38.19 -12.75 8.26
N VAL A 9 -38.60 -13.83 7.60
CA VAL A 9 -38.00 -14.36 6.39
C VAL A 9 -38.74 -13.76 5.21
N THR A 10 -38.11 -12.94 4.41
CA THR A 10 -38.69 -12.47 3.14
C THR A 10 -38.05 -13.23 1.99
N ARG A 11 -38.84 -14.09 1.37
CA ARG A 11 -38.55 -14.79 0.12
C ARG A 11 -38.80 -13.81 -1.03
N ILE A 12 -37.83 -13.64 -1.93
CA ILE A 12 -38.04 -12.97 -3.22
C ILE A 12 -37.98 -14.04 -4.31
N ALA A 13 -39.07 -14.13 -5.04
CA ALA A 13 -39.29 -15.08 -6.11
C ALA A 13 -38.52 -14.69 -7.39
N ALA A 14 -37.98 -15.70 -8.04
CA ALA A 14 -37.41 -15.62 -9.38
C ALA A 14 -38.53 -15.52 -10.43
N LEU A 15 -38.41 -14.58 -11.36
CA LEU A 15 -39.21 -14.54 -12.57
C LEU A 15 -38.32 -14.82 -13.77
N ALA A 16 -38.48 -15.97 -14.34
CA ALA A 16 -37.88 -16.33 -15.62
C ALA A 16 -38.79 -15.84 -16.76
N LEU A 17 -38.27 -15.11 -17.71
CA LEU A 17 -38.95 -14.75 -18.94
C LEU A 17 -38.14 -15.31 -20.14
N SER A 18 -38.73 -16.34 -20.74
CA SER A 18 -38.24 -16.92 -21.98
C SER A 18 -38.85 -16.17 -23.16
N LEU A 19 -38.04 -15.63 -24.07
CA LEU A 19 -38.51 -15.24 -25.41
C LEU A 19 -37.67 -15.95 -26.47
N ALA A 20 -38.34 -16.84 -27.18
CA ALA A 20 -37.87 -17.41 -28.43
C ALA A 20 -38.27 -16.48 -29.59
N ALA A 21 -37.32 -16.13 -30.45
CA ALA A 21 -37.60 -15.55 -31.75
C ALA A 21 -36.67 -16.16 -32.78
N ALA A 22 -37.26 -16.88 -33.71
CA ALA A 22 -36.65 -17.39 -34.93
C ALA A 22 -36.48 -16.25 -35.94
N GLY A 23 -35.38 -16.22 -36.68
CA GLY A 23 -35.17 -15.24 -37.74
C GLY A 23 -33.93 -15.49 -38.59
N SER A 24 -34.09 -16.24 -39.66
CA SER A 24 -33.49 -16.13 -41.01
C SER A 24 -31.97 -15.88 -41.15
N ALA A 25 -31.29 -16.89 -41.67
CA ALA A 25 -29.95 -16.86 -42.23
C ALA A 25 -29.85 -15.94 -43.46
N LEU A 26 -28.97 -14.98 -43.42
CA LEU A 26 -28.38 -14.36 -44.61
C LEU A 26 -26.87 -14.63 -44.57
N SER A 27 -26.43 -15.48 -45.51
CA SER A 27 -25.03 -15.77 -45.75
C SER A 27 -24.37 -14.56 -46.43
N ALA A 28 -23.58 -13.80 -45.68
CA ALA A 28 -22.67 -12.82 -46.23
C ALA A 28 -21.25 -13.41 -46.21
N THR A 29 -20.71 -13.66 -47.39
CA THR A 29 -19.29 -13.99 -47.56
C THR A 29 -18.44 -12.77 -47.26
N ALA A 30 -17.83 -12.75 -46.08
CA ALA A 30 -16.84 -11.77 -45.74
C ALA A 30 -15.45 -12.29 -46.08
N SER A 31 -14.73 -11.59 -46.92
CA SER A 31 -13.29 -11.75 -47.16
C SER A 31 -12.50 -11.62 -45.84
N PRO A 32 -11.43 -12.40 -45.67
CA PRO A 32 -10.57 -12.18 -44.49
C PRO A 32 -9.81 -10.89 -44.66
N ALA A 33 -10.18 -9.88 -43.85
CA ALA A 33 -9.33 -8.72 -43.62
C ALA A 33 -8.13 -9.18 -42.78
N GLU A 34 -6.94 -9.08 -43.35
CA GLU A 34 -5.69 -9.20 -42.61
C GLU A 34 -5.71 -8.24 -41.43
N ALA A 35 -5.86 -8.77 -40.23
CA ALA A 35 -5.67 -8.04 -39.01
C ALA A 35 -4.18 -7.73 -38.92
N ALA A 36 -3.79 -6.48 -39.24
CA ALA A 36 -2.48 -5.95 -38.94
C ALA A 36 -2.28 -6.05 -37.43
N SER A 37 -1.41 -6.99 -37.02
CA SER A 37 -0.94 -7.13 -35.66
C SER A 37 -0.10 -5.89 -35.33
N GLY A 38 -0.76 -4.84 -34.86
CA GLY A 38 -0.08 -3.70 -34.24
C GLY A 38 0.72 -4.22 -33.04
N PRO A 39 1.90 -3.65 -32.76
CA PRO A 39 2.68 -4.06 -31.61
C PRO A 39 1.81 -3.89 -30.36
N ALA A 40 1.63 -4.99 -29.63
CA ALA A 40 0.97 -4.98 -28.33
C ALA A 40 1.60 -3.88 -27.49
N ARG A 41 0.84 -2.85 -27.14
CA ARG A 41 1.24 -1.87 -26.14
C ARG A 41 1.38 -2.65 -24.85
N SER A 42 2.61 -3.06 -24.57
CA SER A 42 3.00 -3.57 -23.26
C SER A 42 2.47 -2.58 -22.25
N SER A 43 1.57 -3.02 -21.40
CA SER A 43 0.99 -2.27 -20.30
C SER A 43 2.10 -1.93 -19.31
N ARG A 44 2.68 -0.74 -19.43
CA ARG A 44 3.66 -0.19 -18.48
C ARG A 44 3.05 0.12 -17.10
N HIS A 45 1.83 -0.34 -16.85
CA HIS A 45 1.10 -0.07 -15.61
C HIS A 45 1.31 -1.10 -14.50
N ASP A 46 2.07 -2.17 -14.75
CA ASP A 46 2.23 -3.28 -13.80
C ASP A 46 3.54 -3.26 -13.00
N ALA A 47 4.49 -2.41 -13.35
CA ALA A 47 5.73 -2.29 -12.59
C ALA A 47 5.49 -1.46 -11.33
N GLY A 48 5.82 -2.03 -10.16
CA GLY A 48 5.77 -1.33 -8.87
C GLY A 48 6.71 -0.11 -8.82
N PRO A 49 6.59 0.74 -7.80
CA PRO A 49 7.48 1.86 -7.60
C PRO A 49 8.92 1.38 -7.38
N THR A 50 9.87 2.13 -7.91
CA THR A 50 11.31 1.85 -7.70
C THR A 50 12.04 3.11 -7.27
N CYS A 51 13.07 2.96 -6.43
CA CYS A 51 14.01 4.02 -6.12
C CYS A 51 15.38 3.66 -6.72
N ARG A 52 15.86 4.49 -7.65
CA ARG A 52 17.12 4.25 -8.38
C ARG A 52 17.17 2.85 -9.04
N GLY A 53 16.04 2.41 -9.57
CA GLY A 53 15.89 1.12 -10.24
C GLY A 53 15.70 -0.09 -9.32
N GLN A 54 15.61 0.12 -8.00
CA GLN A 54 15.37 -0.95 -7.03
C GLN A 54 13.96 -0.82 -6.45
N GLY A 55 13.20 -1.91 -6.51
CA GLY A 55 11.87 -2.07 -5.95
C GLY A 55 11.89 -2.79 -4.60
N VAL A 56 10.76 -3.32 -4.22
CA VAL A 56 10.60 -4.25 -3.09
C VAL A 56 11.14 -5.63 -3.46
N ASP A 57 11.14 -6.56 -2.51
CA ASP A 57 11.54 -7.94 -2.77
C ASP A 57 10.55 -8.60 -3.77
N PRO A 58 11.03 -9.04 -4.96
CA PRO A 58 10.15 -9.64 -5.96
C PRO A 58 9.60 -11.00 -5.56
N ASP A 59 10.26 -11.71 -4.66
CA ASP A 59 9.94 -13.07 -4.25
C ASP A 59 9.05 -13.13 -3.00
N ALA A 60 8.87 -12.00 -2.28
CA ALA A 60 8.03 -11.92 -1.09
C ALA A 60 6.56 -12.22 -1.41
N LEU A 61 5.96 -13.09 -0.59
CA LEU A 61 4.55 -13.48 -0.72
C LEU A 61 3.61 -12.42 -0.13
N VAL A 62 4.02 -11.75 0.96
CA VAL A 62 3.25 -10.66 1.57
C VAL A 62 3.64 -9.35 0.90
N ARG A 63 2.69 -8.74 0.19
CA ARG A 63 2.92 -7.52 -0.60
C ARG A 63 1.69 -6.65 -0.66
N TYR A 64 1.88 -5.35 -0.52
CA TYR A 64 0.81 -4.37 -0.77
C TYR A 64 1.35 -3.12 -1.46
N ARG A 65 0.55 -2.56 -2.36
CA ARG A 65 0.85 -1.33 -3.10
C ARG A 65 -0.36 -0.41 -3.10
N SER A 66 -0.11 0.88 -2.88
CA SER A 66 -1.15 1.91 -2.96
C SER A 66 -0.59 3.25 -3.42
N GLU A 67 -1.48 4.20 -3.68
CA GLU A 67 -1.12 5.55 -4.11
C GLU A 67 -2.13 6.59 -3.65
N VAL A 68 -1.67 7.84 -3.50
CA VAL A 68 -2.53 8.97 -3.19
C VAL A 68 -2.06 10.23 -3.93
N LEU A 69 -3.01 11.05 -4.37
CA LEU A 69 -2.73 12.40 -4.86
C LEU A 69 -2.78 13.40 -3.69
N VAL A 70 -1.68 14.14 -3.51
CA VAL A 70 -1.49 15.14 -2.44
C VAL A 70 -1.41 16.53 -3.06
N ASP A 71 -2.30 17.43 -2.67
CA ASP A 71 -2.31 18.82 -3.15
C ASP A 71 -1.37 19.69 -2.30
N ALA A 72 -0.08 19.48 -2.50
CA ALA A 72 0.99 20.23 -1.83
C ALA A 72 2.26 20.23 -2.69
N PRO A 73 3.19 21.18 -2.46
CA PRO A 73 4.47 21.21 -3.16
C PRO A 73 5.29 19.92 -2.93
N LEU A 74 5.92 19.41 -4.00
CA LEU A 74 6.72 18.19 -3.97
C LEU A 74 7.73 18.14 -2.82
N SER A 75 8.43 19.25 -2.58
CA SER A 75 9.41 19.33 -1.49
C SER A 75 8.79 19.25 -0.10
N ALA A 76 7.54 19.68 0.07
CA ALA A 76 6.81 19.57 1.32
C ALA A 76 6.37 18.12 1.57
N VAL A 77 5.76 17.47 0.57
CA VAL A 77 5.35 16.06 0.64
C VAL A 77 6.54 15.14 0.92
N PHE A 78 7.62 15.30 0.15
CA PHE A 78 8.84 14.52 0.33
C PHE A 78 9.44 14.70 1.73
N ARG A 79 9.54 15.94 2.21
CA ARG A 79 10.06 16.24 3.55
C ARG A 79 9.16 15.66 4.64
N THR A 80 7.84 15.75 4.53
CA THR A 80 6.92 15.16 5.51
C THR A 80 7.18 13.67 5.66
N GLN A 81 7.39 12.94 4.56
CA GLN A 81 7.70 11.50 4.61
C GLN A 81 9.13 11.21 5.10
N THR A 82 10.11 12.01 4.76
CA THR A 82 11.53 11.69 5.04
C THR A 82 12.08 12.31 6.31
N ASP A 83 11.35 13.21 6.96
CA ASP A 83 11.66 13.70 8.31
C ASP A 83 11.11 12.72 9.34
N VAL A 84 11.80 11.58 9.45
CA VAL A 84 11.33 10.41 10.19
C VAL A 84 11.08 10.69 11.67
N GLU A 85 11.82 11.60 12.28
CA GLU A 85 11.66 11.97 13.70
C GLU A 85 10.37 12.77 13.94
N GLN A 86 9.76 13.31 12.89
CA GLN A 86 8.48 14.02 12.98
C GLN A 86 7.25 13.12 12.75
N TRP A 87 7.43 11.83 12.41
CA TRP A 87 6.31 10.92 12.17
C TRP A 87 5.29 10.88 13.31
N PRO A 88 5.69 10.79 14.60
CA PRO A 88 4.71 10.77 15.71
C PRO A 88 3.81 12.00 15.78
N SER A 89 4.19 13.11 15.13
CA SER A 89 3.41 14.35 15.15
C SER A 89 2.23 14.36 14.16
N TRP A 90 2.22 13.44 13.18
CA TRP A 90 1.22 13.43 12.12
C TRP A 90 0.74 12.03 11.72
N GLN A 91 1.50 10.98 11.98
CA GLN A 91 1.13 9.60 11.67
C GLN A 91 0.63 8.92 12.94
N ALA A 92 -0.69 8.70 13.03
CA ALA A 92 -1.33 8.18 14.25
C ALA A 92 -0.87 6.76 14.65
N GLY A 93 -0.39 5.97 13.68
CA GLY A 93 0.16 4.63 13.91
C GLY A 93 1.62 4.62 14.38
N VAL A 94 2.31 5.76 14.48
CA VAL A 94 3.69 5.81 14.97
C VAL A 94 3.73 6.40 16.37
N LEU A 95 4.17 5.59 17.35
CA LEU A 95 4.27 6.02 18.74
C LEU A 95 5.57 6.79 19.00
N THR A 96 6.68 6.27 18.49
CA THR A 96 8.01 6.89 18.60
C THR A 96 8.77 6.74 17.30
N SER A 97 9.67 7.67 17.02
CA SER A 97 10.63 7.54 15.93
C SER A 97 11.88 8.35 16.21
N GLU A 98 13.05 7.74 16.07
CA GLU A 98 14.35 8.35 16.34
C GLU A 98 15.38 7.93 15.29
N ARG A 99 16.28 8.84 14.96
CA ARG A 99 17.44 8.56 14.15
C ARG A 99 18.52 7.88 14.99
N LEU A 100 19.15 6.85 14.41
CA LEU A 100 20.28 6.15 15.02
C LEU A 100 21.64 6.68 14.54
N ASP A 101 21.62 7.63 13.61
CA ASP A 101 22.79 8.35 13.10
C ASP A 101 22.50 9.87 13.12
N SER A 102 23.47 10.67 12.72
CA SER A 102 23.38 12.13 12.70
C SER A 102 23.50 12.72 11.29
N GLY A 103 23.08 13.99 11.16
CA GLY A 103 23.12 14.71 9.88
C GLY A 103 21.90 14.43 9.01
N PRO A 104 21.89 14.87 7.73
CA PRO A 104 20.77 14.66 6.82
C PRO A 104 20.50 13.18 6.56
N LEU A 105 19.22 12.82 6.38
CA LEU A 105 18.86 11.46 5.95
C LEU A 105 19.48 11.15 4.60
N ARG A 106 20.13 9.98 4.48
CA ARG A 106 20.87 9.54 3.28
C ARG A 106 20.88 8.02 3.18
N ALA A 107 21.38 7.49 2.10
CA ALA A 107 21.71 6.06 2.02
C ALA A 107 22.71 5.69 3.13
N GLY A 108 22.45 4.59 3.82
CA GLY A 108 23.17 4.13 5.02
C GLY A 108 22.67 4.72 6.32
N SER A 109 21.75 5.68 6.30
CA SER A 109 21.07 6.16 7.52
C SER A 109 20.18 5.08 8.11
N SER A 110 20.15 5.01 9.45
CA SER A 110 19.25 4.12 10.17
C SER A 110 18.38 4.87 11.17
N PHE A 111 17.19 4.37 11.37
CA PHE A 111 16.23 4.92 12.33
C PHE A 111 15.38 3.80 12.94
N ARG A 112 14.95 4.03 14.18
CA ARG A 112 14.08 3.11 14.92
C ARG A 112 12.73 3.79 15.12
N TRP A 113 11.66 3.02 14.99
CA TRP A 113 10.32 3.51 15.24
C TRP A 113 9.43 2.40 15.78
N THR A 114 8.33 2.79 16.42
CA THR A 114 7.40 1.84 17.03
C THR A 114 5.97 2.10 16.56
N THR A 115 5.22 1.00 16.41
CA THR A 115 3.81 1.03 16.02
C THR A 115 2.98 0.07 16.88
N PRO A 116 1.76 0.45 17.33
CA PRO A 116 0.90 -0.45 18.08
C PRO A 116 0.27 -1.49 17.14
N VAL A 117 0.21 -2.72 17.61
CA VAL A 117 -0.54 -3.80 16.96
C VAL A 117 -1.69 -4.20 17.85
N PRO A 118 -2.95 -4.10 17.39
CA PRO A 118 -4.11 -4.52 18.15
C PRO A 118 -4.08 -6.02 18.47
N ALA A 119 -4.73 -6.42 19.56
CA ALA A 119 -4.93 -7.84 19.84
C ALA A 119 -5.75 -8.51 18.74
N THR A 120 -5.38 -9.73 18.42
CA THR A 120 -6.16 -10.66 17.60
C THR A 120 -6.63 -11.85 18.47
N PRO A 121 -7.49 -12.75 17.99
CA PRO A 121 -7.84 -13.94 18.74
C PRO A 121 -6.65 -14.84 19.13
N SER A 122 -5.55 -14.77 18.37
CA SER A 122 -4.35 -15.60 18.55
C SER A 122 -3.14 -14.85 19.11
N THR A 123 -3.18 -13.51 19.13
CA THR A 123 -2.03 -12.70 19.53
C THR A 123 -2.49 -11.55 20.43
N PRO A 124 -1.87 -11.32 21.61
CA PRO A 124 -2.18 -10.17 22.44
C PRO A 124 -1.82 -8.86 21.75
N ALA A 125 -2.41 -7.75 22.21
CA ALA A 125 -1.95 -6.42 21.77
C ALA A 125 -0.48 -6.25 22.12
N THR A 126 0.29 -5.73 21.17
CA THR A 126 1.73 -5.52 21.33
C THR A 126 2.17 -4.22 20.67
N THR A 127 3.44 -3.89 20.82
CA THR A 127 4.09 -2.79 20.08
C THR A 127 5.21 -3.43 19.26
N LEU A 128 5.18 -3.21 17.95
CA LEU A 128 6.31 -3.55 17.08
C LEU A 128 7.38 -2.46 17.21
N GLU A 129 8.62 -2.89 17.38
CA GLU A 129 9.81 -2.09 17.19
C GLU A 129 10.42 -2.42 15.82
N ILE A 130 10.60 -1.41 15.00
CA ILE A 130 11.14 -1.55 13.65
C ILE A 130 12.45 -0.76 13.56
N THR A 131 13.53 -1.42 13.15
CA THR A 131 14.80 -0.76 12.84
C THR A 131 15.02 -0.74 11.34
N SER A 132 14.86 0.43 10.76
CA SER A 132 14.94 0.63 9.31
C SER A 132 16.29 1.18 8.88
N THR A 133 16.84 0.67 7.77
CA THR A 133 18.05 1.18 7.11
C THR A 133 17.70 1.68 5.71
N VAL A 134 18.04 2.93 5.43
CA VAL A 134 17.85 3.55 4.11
C VAL A 134 18.88 3.03 3.14
N HIS A 135 18.47 2.41 2.05
CA HIS A 135 19.35 1.92 0.99
C HIS A 135 19.45 2.89 -0.17
N GLN A 136 18.34 3.49 -0.57
CA GLN A 136 18.28 4.50 -1.62
C GLN A 136 17.51 5.71 -1.16
N LEU A 137 18.01 6.89 -1.50
CA LEU A 137 17.32 8.15 -1.35
C LEU A 137 17.69 9.07 -2.51
N GLN A 138 16.67 9.57 -3.19
CA GLN A 138 16.81 10.63 -4.18
C GLN A 138 15.84 11.76 -3.81
N ARG A 139 16.41 12.89 -3.42
CA ARG A 139 15.63 14.04 -2.94
C ARG A 139 14.50 14.41 -3.91
N ASN A 140 13.31 14.61 -3.36
CA ASN A 140 12.09 14.96 -4.09
C ASN A 140 11.68 13.91 -5.15
N HIS A 141 12.15 12.67 -5.02
CA HIS A 141 11.83 11.65 -6.00
C HIS A 141 11.48 10.31 -5.38
N CYS A 142 12.35 9.75 -4.54
CA CYS A 142 12.08 8.45 -3.93
C CYS A 142 12.92 8.20 -2.68
N VAL A 143 12.46 7.25 -1.88
CA VAL A 143 13.23 6.64 -0.80
C VAL A 143 12.88 5.15 -0.70
N ARG A 144 13.88 4.32 -0.39
CA ARG A 144 13.74 2.89 -0.11
C ARG A 144 14.53 2.54 1.14
N TRP A 145 13.90 1.81 2.05
CA TRP A 145 14.54 1.24 3.23
C TRP A 145 14.09 -0.19 3.46
N THR A 146 14.85 -0.91 4.29
CA THR A 146 14.50 -2.23 4.79
C THR A 146 14.73 -2.30 6.29
N GLY A 147 14.12 -3.28 6.94
CA GLY A 147 14.40 -3.61 8.32
C GLY A 147 13.46 -4.66 8.88
N PRO A 148 13.92 -5.36 9.94
CA PRO A 148 13.08 -6.26 10.71
C PRO A 148 12.08 -5.50 11.57
N ALA A 149 11.04 -6.22 12.00
CA ALA A 149 10.07 -5.74 12.98
C ALA A 149 9.84 -6.81 14.05
N ASP A 150 9.96 -6.42 15.31
CA ASP A 150 9.88 -7.29 16.46
C ASP A 150 8.82 -6.83 17.46
N GLY A 151 8.03 -7.75 18.00
CA GLY A 151 7.06 -7.53 19.07
C GLY A 151 6.68 -8.82 19.76
N ASP A 152 5.95 -8.74 20.86
CA ASP A 152 5.51 -9.95 21.57
C ASP A 152 4.60 -10.79 20.68
N GLY A 153 5.11 -11.97 20.26
CA GLY A 153 4.40 -12.92 19.41
C GLY A 153 4.30 -12.52 17.94
N ILE A 154 5.00 -11.48 17.50
CA ILE A 154 5.06 -11.04 16.10
C ILE A 154 6.51 -10.78 15.71
N HIS A 155 6.94 -11.39 14.60
CA HIS A 155 8.25 -11.19 14.02
C HIS A 155 8.16 -11.12 12.48
N ILE A 156 8.80 -10.11 11.90
CA ILE A 156 8.97 -9.95 10.46
C ILE A 156 10.48 -9.91 10.21
N ASP A 157 11.00 -10.88 9.45
CA ASP A 157 12.45 -10.99 9.21
C ASP A 157 12.96 -9.76 8.44
N GLU A 158 12.27 -9.35 7.39
CA GLU A 158 12.56 -8.12 6.66
C GLU A 158 11.28 -7.51 6.07
N GLY A 159 11.08 -6.23 6.35
CA GLY A 159 10.20 -5.35 5.59
C GLY A 159 10.99 -4.58 4.54
N THR A 160 10.59 -4.60 3.29
CA THR A 160 11.17 -3.73 2.24
C THR A 160 10.15 -2.73 1.78
N HIS A 161 10.43 -1.43 1.93
CA HIS A 161 9.50 -0.36 1.66
C HIS A 161 10.05 0.65 0.65
N VAL A 162 9.29 0.96 -0.38
CA VAL A 162 9.61 1.93 -1.42
C VAL A 162 8.54 3.02 -1.50
N TRP A 163 8.99 4.27 -1.54
CA TRP A 163 8.16 5.44 -1.77
C TRP A 163 8.65 6.21 -2.99
N THR A 164 7.73 6.64 -3.84
CA THR A 164 8.01 7.54 -4.97
C THR A 164 7.09 8.74 -4.96
N PHE A 165 7.61 9.88 -5.42
CA PHE A 165 6.94 11.17 -5.42
C PHE A 165 7.06 11.76 -6.83
N THR A 166 5.94 11.99 -7.50
CA THR A 166 5.91 12.48 -8.88
C THR A 166 4.99 13.67 -8.99
N GLU A 167 5.51 14.82 -9.43
CA GLU A 167 4.65 15.96 -9.75
C GLU A 167 3.73 15.62 -10.92
N VAL A 168 2.45 15.88 -10.73
CA VAL A 168 1.40 15.71 -11.75
C VAL A 168 0.47 16.92 -11.72
N ARG A 169 -0.43 17.01 -12.69
CA ARG A 169 -1.45 18.06 -12.64
C ARG A 169 -2.34 17.85 -11.41
N GLY A 170 -2.39 18.84 -10.51
CA GLY A 170 -3.20 18.83 -9.30
C GLY A 170 -2.42 18.38 -8.04
N GLY A 171 -1.08 18.29 -8.10
CA GLY A 171 -0.26 18.03 -6.92
C GLY A 171 0.84 17.00 -7.14
N VAL A 172 1.06 16.17 -6.12
CA VAL A 172 2.08 15.12 -6.11
C VAL A 172 1.40 13.77 -5.99
N LEU A 173 1.64 12.89 -6.97
CA LEU A 173 1.27 11.50 -6.87
C LEU A 173 2.33 10.77 -6.03
N VAL A 174 1.92 10.35 -4.84
CA VAL A 174 2.72 9.52 -3.94
C VAL A 174 2.34 8.07 -4.18
N ARG A 175 3.33 7.23 -4.50
CA ARG A 175 3.15 5.77 -4.60
C ARG A 175 4.01 5.09 -3.58
N THR A 176 3.47 4.05 -2.99
CA THR A 176 4.21 3.19 -2.05
C THR A 176 3.97 1.72 -2.36
N GLU A 177 4.97 0.92 -2.11
CA GLU A 177 4.89 -0.53 -2.10
C GLU A 177 5.76 -1.06 -0.97
N GLU A 178 5.24 -2.06 -0.26
CA GLU A 178 5.96 -2.73 0.82
C GLU A 178 5.77 -4.24 0.71
N THR A 179 6.80 -4.97 1.10
CA THR A 179 6.79 -6.43 1.23
C THR A 179 7.31 -6.83 2.60
N TRP A 180 6.77 -7.93 3.13
CA TRP A 180 7.26 -8.58 4.32
C TRP A 180 7.70 -10.00 3.99
N THR A 181 8.82 -10.42 4.58
CA THR A 181 9.33 -11.80 4.51
C THR A 181 9.54 -12.35 5.90
N GLY A 182 9.59 -13.68 6.02
CA GLY A 182 9.82 -14.40 7.26
C GLY A 182 8.75 -15.44 7.52
N GLU A 183 9.15 -16.50 8.22
CA GLU A 183 8.29 -17.67 8.49
C GLU A 183 6.95 -17.25 9.10
N GLN A 184 6.96 -16.32 10.06
CA GLN A 184 5.75 -15.90 10.74
C GLN A 184 4.86 -15.00 9.86
N ALA A 185 5.45 -14.06 9.12
CA ALA A 185 4.71 -13.19 8.21
C ALA A 185 4.04 -14.00 7.08
N GLU A 186 4.71 -15.04 6.59
CA GLU A 186 4.27 -15.86 5.47
C GLU A 186 3.42 -17.06 5.89
N ALA A 187 3.26 -17.31 7.20
CA ALA A 187 2.38 -18.38 7.72
C ALA A 187 0.91 -18.17 7.38
N ASP A 188 0.45 -16.92 7.28
CA ASP A 188 -0.90 -16.52 6.83
C ASP A 188 -0.82 -15.29 5.92
N VAL A 189 -0.46 -15.52 4.67
CA VAL A 189 -0.28 -14.47 3.65
C VAL A 189 -1.50 -13.56 3.49
N PRO A 190 -2.76 -14.08 3.42
CA PRO A 190 -3.93 -13.23 3.35
C PRO A 190 -4.05 -12.26 4.53
N THR A 191 -3.95 -12.74 5.76
CA THR A 191 -4.05 -11.91 6.97
C THR A 191 -2.91 -10.91 7.06
N SER A 192 -1.68 -11.31 6.77
CA SER A 192 -0.52 -10.40 6.76
C SER A 192 -0.63 -9.33 5.69
N THR A 193 -1.13 -9.69 4.49
CA THR A 193 -1.35 -8.72 3.40
C THR A 193 -2.44 -7.71 3.75
N GLU A 194 -3.53 -8.15 4.39
CA GLU A 194 -4.59 -7.25 4.86
C GLU A 194 -4.06 -6.29 5.92
N ALA A 195 -3.29 -6.77 6.88
CA ALA A 195 -2.68 -5.94 7.93
C ALA A 195 -1.71 -4.90 7.36
N LEU A 196 -0.82 -5.32 6.45
CA LEU A 196 0.08 -4.43 5.72
C LEU A 196 -0.70 -3.36 4.94
N GLY A 197 -1.73 -3.78 4.19
CA GLY A 197 -2.56 -2.88 3.40
C GLY A 197 -3.27 -1.84 4.26
N ALA A 198 -3.90 -2.25 5.36
CA ALA A 198 -4.57 -1.34 6.28
C ALA A 198 -3.60 -0.29 6.86
N GLY A 199 -2.38 -0.69 7.21
CA GLY A 199 -1.32 0.21 7.68
C GLY A 199 -0.92 1.25 6.62
N LEU A 200 -0.68 0.81 5.39
CA LEU A 200 -0.28 1.70 4.30
C LEU A 200 -1.38 2.69 3.86
N GLU A 201 -2.64 2.26 3.86
CA GLU A 201 -3.76 3.15 3.55
C GLU A 201 -3.92 4.27 4.60
N ILE A 202 -3.80 3.94 5.89
CA ILE A 202 -3.79 4.93 6.97
C ILE A 202 -2.59 5.87 6.80
N TRP A 203 -1.40 5.33 6.50
CA TRP A 203 -0.19 6.14 6.32
C TRP A 203 -0.33 7.15 5.19
N LEU A 204 -0.81 6.72 4.02
CA LEU A 204 -1.03 7.61 2.88
C LEU A 204 -2.06 8.71 3.19
N LYS A 205 -3.15 8.37 3.89
CA LYS A 205 -4.16 9.33 4.32
C LYS A 205 -3.56 10.39 5.26
N ASP A 206 -2.78 9.97 6.25
CA ASP A 206 -2.19 10.86 7.24
C ASP A 206 -1.08 11.72 6.61
N LEU A 207 -0.24 11.15 5.74
CA LEU A 207 0.75 11.89 4.95
C LEU A 207 0.11 13.00 4.12
N LYS A 208 -0.99 12.67 3.42
CA LYS A 208 -1.77 13.64 2.64
C LYS A 208 -2.24 14.78 3.53
N ALA A 209 -2.93 14.48 4.62
CA ALA A 209 -3.46 15.49 5.53
C ALA A 209 -2.35 16.39 6.12
N ALA A 210 -1.22 15.79 6.53
CA ALA A 210 -0.09 16.52 7.10
C ALA A 210 0.61 17.43 6.08
N ALA A 211 0.82 16.96 4.85
CA ALA A 211 1.48 17.74 3.83
C ALA A 211 0.61 18.90 3.34
N GLU A 212 -0.68 18.67 3.14
CA GLU A 212 -1.64 19.69 2.69
C GLU A 212 -1.85 20.78 3.75
N SER A 213 -1.92 20.42 5.04
CA SER A 213 -2.06 21.41 6.12
C SER A 213 -0.85 22.35 6.22
N ARG A 214 0.37 21.84 5.96
CA ARG A 214 1.62 22.64 5.99
C ARG A 214 1.79 23.53 4.76
N ALA A 215 1.10 23.25 3.67
CA ALA A 215 1.15 24.06 2.44
C ALA A 215 0.28 25.31 2.53
N THR A 216 -0.67 25.36 3.45
CA THR A 216 -1.60 26.49 3.65
C THR A 216 -1.14 27.52 4.69
N CYS A 217 -0.02 27.29 5.34
CA CYS A 217 0.63 28.24 6.27
C CYS A 217 1.81 28.95 5.62
#